data_87ec27765a56ff7a4424f2c6d4ee2b72
#
_entry.id   87ec27765a56ff7a4424f2c6d4ee2b72
#
_cell.length_a   1.000
_cell.length_b   1.000
_cell.length_c   1.000
_cell.angle_alpha   90.00
_cell.angle_beta   90.00
_cell.angle_gamma   90.00
#
_symmetry.space_group_name_H-M   'P 1'
#
loop_
_entity.id
_entity.type
_entity.pdbx_description
1 polymer ?
#
loop_
_entity_poly.entity_id
_entity_poly.type
_entity_poly.pdbx_seq_one_letter_code
_entity_poly.pdbx_strand_id
1 'polypeptide(L)'
;LERIPAYGTQIKVYTHMYIREDELTLYGFHSEEELSVFRILIGISGVGPKVAMAILTALTIQELQLAVISEDAKTISKANGVGTKGASRIILELKDKLKMEDMMDAAYEQSIAQNTQDVNAARDAILALVNLGYSNSEAALAVKKIGDIGQMDTEAILKAALKKLI
;
A
#
# COMPACT_ATOMS: atom_id res chain seq x y z
N LEU A 1 -20.02 3.95 5.79
CA LEU A 1 -21.27 4.45 5.18
C LEU A 1 -21.10 5.84 4.55
N GLU A 2 -20.10 6.61 4.95
CA GLU A 2 -19.87 7.98 4.46
C GLU A 2 -19.41 8.07 3.00
N ARG A 3 -19.03 6.95 2.38
CA ARG A 3 -18.55 6.89 0.98
C ARG A 3 -19.61 6.38 -0.01
N ILE A 4 -20.85 6.16 0.42
CA ILE A 4 -21.89 5.73 -0.51
C ILE A 4 -22.52 6.97 -1.13
N PRO A 5 -22.49 7.13 -2.47
CA PRO A 5 -23.09 8.28 -3.14
C PRO A 5 -24.62 8.27 -3.02
N ALA A 6 -25.24 9.41 -3.36
CA ALA A 6 -26.68 9.56 -3.31
C ALA A 6 -27.40 8.50 -4.15
N TYR A 7 -28.59 8.13 -3.72
CA TYR A 7 -29.46 7.17 -4.44
C TYR A 7 -29.66 7.59 -5.91
N GLY A 8 -29.56 6.62 -6.81
CA GLY A 8 -29.67 6.86 -8.25
C GLY A 8 -28.32 7.18 -8.95
N THR A 9 -27.24 7.33 -8.21
CA THR A 9 -25.90 7.53 -8.78
C THR A 9 -25.30 6.18 -9.22
N GLN A 10 -24.74 6.13 -10.42
CA GLN A 10 -24.01 4.95 -10.89
C GLN A 10 -22.63 4.90 -10.21
N ILE A 11 -22.28 3.75 -9.64
CA ILE A 11 -20.99 3.51 -8.97
C ILE A 11 -20.30 2.29 -9.55
N LYS A 12 -18.97 2.29 -9.50
CA LYS A 12 -18.15 1.10 -9.76
C LYS A 12 -17.73 0.51 -8.41
N VAL A 13 -17.95 -0.79 -8.26
CA VAL A 13 -17.57 -1.54 -7.06
C VAL A 13 -16.66 -2.70 -7.49
N TYR A 14 -15.49 -2.80 -6.90
CA TYR A 14 -14.58 -3.95 -7.07
C TYR A 14 -15.01 -5.04 -6.09
N THR A 15 -15.19 -6.26 -6.57
CA THR A 15 -15.77 -7.31 -5.74
C THR A 15 -14.85 -8.53 -5.60
N HIS A 16 -14.93 -9.16 -4.42
CA HIS A 16 -14.36 -10.47 -4.14
C HIS A 16 -15.49 -11.44 -3.77
N MET A 17 -15.59 -12.54 -4.51
CA MET A 17 -16.54 -13.61 -4.21
C MET A 17 -15.85 -14.64 -3.30
N TYR A 18 -16.40 -14.81 -2.11
CA TYR A 18 -15.94 -15.79 -1.12
C TYR A 18 -16.91 -16.94 -1.08
N ILE A 19 -16.43 -18.14 -1.39
CA ILE A 19 -17.24 -19.35 -1.49
C ILE A 19 -16.75 -20.35 -0.45
N ARG A 20 -17.70 -20.89 0.34
CA ARG A 20 -17.56 -22.06 1.19
C ARG A 20 -18.64 -23.07 0.86
N GLU A 21 -18.60 -24.25 1.48
CA GLU A 21 -19.60 -25.30 1.24
C GLU A 21 -21.05 -24.84 1.51
N ASP A 22 -21.22 -23.96 2.51
CA ASP A 22 -22.50 -23.48 3.02
C ASP A 22 -22.72 -21.97 2.84
N GLU A 23 -21.74 -21.23 2.29
CA GLU A 23 -21.81 -19.77 2.20
C GLU A 23 -21.25 -19.24 0.89
N LEU A 24 -21.99 -18.35 0.24
CA LEU A 24 -21.54 -17.54 -0.87
C LEU A 24 -21.72 -16.08 -0.51
N THR A 25 -20.62 -15.36 -0.33
CA THR A 25 -20.64 -13.96 0.10
C THR A 25 -19.83 -13.10 -0.87
N LEU A 26 -20.38 -11.92 -1.21
CA LEU A 26 -19.69 -10.90 -2.00
C LEU A 26 -19.21 -9.77 -1.09
N TYR A 27 -17.91 -9.49 -1.15
CA TYR A 27 -17.28 -8.34 -0.50
C TYR A 27 -16.98 -7.27 -1.54
N GLY A 28 -17.40 -6.02 -1.27
CA GLY A 28 -17.28 -4.89 -2.20
C GLY A 28 -16.34 -3.81 -1.69
N PHE A 29 -15.56 -3.20 -2.61
CA PHE A 29 -14.54 -2.21 -2.32
C PHE A 29 -14.66 -1.03 -3.28
N HIS A 30 -14.26 0.16 -2.82
CA HIS A 30 -14.29 1.38 -3.65
C HIS A 30 -13.11 1.45 -4.63
N SER A 31 -12.00 0.81 -4.33
CA SER A 31 -10.80 0.78 -5.17
C SER A 31 -10.28 -0.64 -5.39
N GLU A 32 -9.49 -0.82 -6.43
CA GLU A 32 -8.78 -2.05 -6.70
C GLU A 32 -7.69 -2.32 -5.65
N GLU A 33 -7.11 -1.26 -5.10
CA GLU A 33 -6.14 -1.31 -4.03
C GLU A 33 -6.75 -1.90 -2.74
N GLU A 34 -7.93 -1.41 -2.32
CA GLU A 34 -8.65 -2.00 -1.18
C GLU A 34 -8.95 -3.48 -1.39
N LEU A 35 -9.37 -3.87 -2.59
CA LEU A 35 -9.60 -5.27 -2.96
C LEU A 35 -8.31 -6.09 -2.89
N SER A 36 -7.20 -5.55 -3.36
CA SER A 36 -5.89 -6.22 -3.32
C SER A 36 -5.44 -6.47 -1.88
N VAL A 37 -5.49 -5.44 -1.03
CA VAL A 37 -5.14 -5.56 0.39
C VAL A 37 -6.06 -6.55 1.11
N PHE A 38 -7.36 -6.53 0.81
CA PHE A 38 -8.29 -7.53 1.35
C PHE A 38 -7.88 -8.97 1.00
N ARG A 39 -7.53 -9.23 -0.27
CA ARG A 39 -7.07 -10.56 -0.73
C ARG A 39 -5.80 -11.01 -0.01
N ILE A 40 -4.87 -10.09 0.22
CA ILE A 40 -3.65 -10.38 0.98
C ILE A 40 -4.00 -10.73 2.42
N LEU A 41 -4.87 -9.94 3.07
CA LEU A 41 -5.29 -10.14 4.45
C LEU A 41 -5.96 -11.50 4.65
N ILE A 42 -6.92 -11.89 3.81
CA ILE A 42 -7.60 -13.20 3.93
C ILE A 42 -6.69 -14.39 3.64
N GLY A 43 -5.55 -14.17 3.01
CA GLY A 43 -4.49 -15.18 2.83
C GLY A 43 -3.59 -15.36 4.06
N ILE A 44 -3.78 -14.57 5.13
CA ILE A 44 -3.05 -14.69 6.39
C ILE A 44 -3.77 -15.72 7.27
N SER A 45 -3.01 -16.66 7.82
CA SER A 45 -3.57 -17.68 8.71
C SER A 45 -4.25 -17.06 9.93
N GLY A 46 -5.54 -17.38 10.12
CA GLY A 46 -6.37 -16.85 11.21
C GLY A 46 -7.02 -15.50 10.91
N VAL A 47 -6.85 -14.95 9.70
CA VAL A 47 -7.55 -13.76 9.23
C VAL A 47 -8.63 -14.16 8.22
N GLY A 48 -9.87 -14.24 8.69
CA GLY A 48 -11.01 -14.46 7.80
C GLY A 48 -11.53 -13.16 7.19
N PRO A 49 -12.49 -13.24 6.23
CA PRO A 49 -13.04 -12.06 5.57
C PRO A 49 -13.62 -11.00 6.54
N LYS A 50 -14.27 -11.44 7.62
CA LYS A 50 -14.83 -10.51 8.63
C LYS A 50 -13.75 -9.70 9.34
N VAL A 51 -12.62 -10.34 9.66
CA VAL A 51 -11.48 -9.68 10.30
C VAL A 51 -10.78 -8.74 9.31
N ALA A 52 -10.58 -9.17 8.07
CA ALA A 52 -10.00 -8.34 7.00
C ALA A 52 -10.85 -7.08 6.75
N MET A 53 -12.18 -7.21 6.67
CA MET A 53 -13.10 -6.07 6.56
C MET A 53 -13.03 -5.15 7.77
N ALA A 54 -12.92 -5.70 8.99
CA ALA A 54 -12.79 -4.89 10.20
C ALA A 54 -11.50 -4.06 10.20
N ILE A 55 -10.39 -4.61 9.71
CA ILE A 55 -9.12 -3.90 9.55
C ILE A 55 -9.26 -2.75 8.54
N LEU A 56 -9.78 -3.03 7.34
CA LEU A 56 -9.97 -2.03 6.28
C LEU A 56 -11.05 -0.97 6.61
N THR A 57 -11.91 -1.25 7.56
CA THR A 57 -12.88 -0.27 8.09
C THR A 57 -12.27 0.62 9.16
N ALA A 58 -11.39 0.05 9.99
CA ALA A 58 -10.76 0.76 11.11
C ALA A 58 -9.54 1.60 10.68
N LEU A 59 -8.85 1.20 9.61
CA LEU A 59 -7.61 1.81 9.13
C LEU A 59 -7.70 2.08 7.63
N THR A 60 -7.18 3.22 7.21
CA THR A 60 -6.85 3.46 5.81
C THR A 60 -5.70 2.55 5.38
N ILE A 61 -5.52 2.36 4.08
CA ILE A 61 -4.41 1.55 3.56
C ILE A 61 -3.06 2.14 4.01
N GLN A 62 -2.92 3.46 3.99
CA GLN A 62 -1.71 4.15 4.43
C GLN A 62 -1.43 3.94 5.92
N GLU A 63 -2.47 4.00 6.78
CA GLU A 63 -2.31 3.72 8.21
C GLU A 63 -1.94 2.27 8.47
N LEU A 64 -2.53 1.32 7.72
CA LEU A 64 -2.16 -0.09 7.80
C LEU A 64 -0.71 -0.30 7.37
N GLN A 65 -0.29 0.28 6.25
CA GLN A 65 1.09 0.22 5.76
C GLN A 65 2.07 0.78 6.79
N LEU A 66 1.77 1.97 7.32
CA LEU A 66 2.62 2.59 8.34
C LEU A 66 2.72 1.74 9.60
N ALA A 67 1.59 1.15 10.05
CA ALA A 67 1.57 0.26 11.21
C ALA A 67 2.39 -1.02 10.97
N VAL A 68 2.40 -1.55 9.76
CA VAL A 68 3.22 -2.72 9.39
C VAL A 68 4.71 -2.35 9.37
N ILE A 69 5.09 -1.22 8.78
CA ILE A 69 6.48 -0.76 8.69
C ILE A 69 7.04 -0.45 10.08
N SER A 70 6.26 0.24 10.92
CA SER A 70 6.65 0.62 12.30
C SER A 70 6.43 -0.48 13.33
N GLU A 71 5.93 -1.66 12.93
CA GLU A 71 5.57 -2.77 13.82
C GLU A 71 4.54 -2.40 14.92
N ASP A 72 3.67 -1.43 14.61
CA ASP A 72 2.66 -0.95 15.55
C ASP A 72 1.43 -1.88 15.61
N ALA A 73 1.58 -2.99 16.35
CA ALA A 73 0.49 -3.92 16.60
C ALA A 73 -0.70 -3.27 17.34
N LYS A 74 -0.48 -2.19 18.09
CA LYS A 74 -1.53 -1.50 18.82
C LYS A 74 -2.50 -0.80 17.85
N THR A 75 -2.00 -0.20 16.81
CA THR A 75 -2.83 0.41 15.77
C THR A 75 -3.68 -0.62 15.04
N ILE A 76 -3.12 -1.77 14.64
CA ILE A 76 -3.89 -2.84 13.98
C ILE A 76 -4.91 -3.47 14.94
N SER A 77 -4.59 -3.57 16.23
CA SER A 77 -5.51 -4.12 17.23
C SER A 77 -6.74 -3.24 17.54
N LYS A 78 -6.83 -2.02 16.98
CA LYS A 78 -8.05 -1.21 17.02
C LYS A 78 -9.17 -1.82 16.17
N ALA A 79 -8.83 -2.66 15.20
CA ALA A 79 -9.82 -3.37 14.39
C ALA A 79 -10.55 -4.42 15.23
N ASN A 80 -11.89 -4.45 15.10
CA ASN A 80 -12.71 -5.37 15.87
C ASN A 80 -12.36 -6.83 15.54
N GLY A 81 -12.18 -7.65 16.57
CA GLY A 81 -11.78 -9.04 16.42
C GLY A 81 -10.27 -9.28 16.25
N VAL A 82 -9.45 -8.24 16.33
CA VAL A 82 -7.99 -8.34 16.26
C VAL A 82 -7.39 -8.06 17.64
N GLY A 83 -6.91 -9.11 18.31
CA GLY A 83 -6.13 -8.96 19.54
C GLY A 83 -4.66 -8.65 19.25
N THR A 84 -3.91 -8.20 20.27
CA THR A 84 -2.49 -7.81 20.12
C THR A 84 -1.64 -8.92 19.50
N LYS A 85 -1.84 -10.19 19.91
CA LYS A 85 -1.10 -11.33 19.33
C LYS A 85 -1.45 -11.54 17.85
N GLY A 86 -2.74 -11.36 17.49
CA GLY A 86 -3.20 -11.43 16.10
C GLY A 86 -2.59 -10.30 15.26
N ALA A 87 -2.57 -9.07 15.79
CA ALA A 87 -1.98 -7.93 15.14
C ALA A 87 -0.48 -8.11 14.86
N SER A 88 0.30 -8.61 15.84
CA SER A 88 1.72 -8.89 15.63
C SER A 88 1.96 -9.95 14.56
N ARG A 89 1.11 -10.98 14.51
CA ARG A 89 1.18 -12.01 13.46
C ARG A 89 0.83 -11.43 12.08
N ILE A 90 -0.22 -10.61 12.01
CA ILE A 90 -0.62 -9.92 10.77
C ILE A 90 0.54 -9.06 10.24
N ILE A 91 1.22 -8.30 11.11
CA ILE A 91 2.40 -7.52 10.75
C ILE A 91 3.49 -8.38 10.13
N LEU A 92 3.84 -9.49 10.79
CA LEU A 92 4.89 -10.39 10.31
C LEU A 92 4.56 -10.95 8.93
N GLU A 93 3.36 -11.50 8.76
CA GLU A 93 2.93 -12.09 7.49
C GLU A 93 2.71 -11.05 6.38
N LEU A 94 2.27 -9.83 6.73
CA LEU A 94 2.16 -8.73 5.77
C LEU A 94 3.54 -8.25 5.29
N LYS A 95 4.53 -8.17 6.16
CA LYS A 95 5.91 -7.84 5.76
C LYS A 95 6.46 -8.81 4.72
N ASP A 96 6.15 -10.10 4.87
CA ASP A 96 6.61 -11.13 3.95
C ASP A 96 5.83 -11.10 2.61
N LYS A 97 4.53 -10.81 2.65
CA LYS A 97 3.64 -10.86 1.47
C LYS A 97 3.54 -9.57 0.68
N LEU A 98 3.46 -8.45 1.39
CA LEU A 98 3.59 -7.13 0.82
C LEU A 98 5.09 -6.86 0.80
N LYS A 99 5.77 -7.25 -0.25
CA LYS A 99 7.17 -6.83 -0.44
C LYS A 99 7.21 -5.35 -0.08
N MET A 100 8.07 -4.97 0.84
CA MET A 100 8.20 -3.56 1.25
C MET A 100 8.38 -2.62 0.05
N GLU A 101 8.84 -3.16 -1.07
CA GLU A 101 8.98 -2.54 -2.38
C GLU A 101 7.64 -2.03 -2.93
N ASP A 102 6.59 -2.86 -2.94
CA ASP A 102 5.27 -2.46 -3.45
C ASP A 102 4.59 -1.43 -2.53
N MET A 103 4.86 -1.49 -1.22
CA MET A 103 4.30 -0.55 -0.25
C MET A 103 4.97 0.83 -0.32
N MET A 104 6.27 0.88 -0.61
CA MET A 104 6.98 2.15 -0.77
C MET A 104 6.63 2.82 -2.11
N ASP A 105 6.39 2.04 -3.16
CA ASP A 105 5.97 2.56 -4.46
C ASP A 105 4.58 3.21 -4.37
N ALA A 106 3.60 2.57 -3.71
CA ALA A 106 2.26 3.13 -3.53
C ALA A 106 2.25 4.41 -2.65
N ALA A 107 3.02 4.44 -1.57
CA ALA A 107 3.14 5.62 -0.72
C ALA A 107 3.87 6.78 -1.42
N TYR A 108 4.80 6.45 -2.31
CA TYR A 108 5.54 7.41 -3.11
C TYR A 108 4.68 7.98 -4.24
N GLU A 109 3.91 7.14 -4.94
CA GLU A 109 2.97 7.58 -6.00
C GLU A 109 1.91 8.55 -5.47
N GLN A 110 1.38 8.37 -4.27
CA GLN A 110 0.39 9.29 -3.69
C GLN A 110 0.98 10.61 -3.20
N SER A 111 2.24 10.64 -2.76
CA SER A 111 2.88 11.89 -2.35
C SER A 111 3.23 12.81 -3.53
N ILE A 112 3.26 12.26 -4.75
CA ILE A 112 3.66 12.94 -5.99
C ILE A 112 2.45 13.24 -6.91
N ALA A 113 1.29 12.63 -6.71
CA ALA A 113 0.10 12.75 -7.57
C ALA A 113 -0.46 14.17 -7.79
N GLN A 114 0.24 15.20 -7.34
CA GLN A 114 -0.10 16.61 -7.60
C GLN A 114 0.61 17.22 -8.83
N ASN A 115 1.54 16.48 -9.52
CA ASN A 115 2.21 17.01 -10.71
C ASN A 115 2.58 15.90 -11.70
N THR A 116 1.81 15.75 -12.76
CA THR A 116 1.84 14.60 -13.68
C THR A 116 3.10 14.42 -14.55
N GLN A 117 3.93 15.45 -14.74
CA GLN A 117 5.18 15.34 -15.54
C GLN A 117 6.39 14.93 -14.69
N ASP A 118 6.47 15.43 -13.47
CA ASP A 118 7.59 15.18 -12.55
C ASP A 118 7.58 13.75 -11.99
N VAL A 119 6.39 13.14 -11.92
CA VAL A 119 6.16 11.77 -11.44
C VAL A 119 6.84 10.73 -12.32
N ASN A 120 6.74 10.88 -13.63
CA ASN A 120 7.33 9.92 -14.56
C ASN A 120 8.86 9.93 -14.49
N ALA A 121 9.48 11.13 -14.43
CA ALA A 121 10.93 11.27 -14.35
C ALA A 121 11.52 10.66 -13.07
N ALA A 122 10.85 10.83 -11.92
CA ALA A 122 11.27 10.24 -10.66
C ALA A 122 11.15 8.71 -10.65
N ARG A 123 10.05 8.18 -11.18
CA ARG A 123 9.81 6.74 -11.31
C ARG A 123 10.84 6.07 -12.21
N ASP A 124 11.11 6.67 -13.37
CA ASP A 124 12.13 6.17 -14.32
C ASP A 124 13.52 6.18 -13.70
N ALA A 125 13.85 7.21 -12.90
CA ALA A 125 15.12 7.29 -12.17
C ALA A 125 15.24 6.19 -11.10
N ILE A 126 14.16 5.88 -10.35
CA ILE A 126 14.13 4.77 -9.38
C ILE A 126 14.33 3.43 -10.09
N LEU A 127 13.60 3.17 -11.18
CA LEU A 127 13.76 1.96 -11.97
C LEU A 127 15.19 1.80 -12.51
N ALA A 128 15.80 2.89 -12.96
CA ALA A 128 17.19 2.88 -13.42
C ALA A 128 18.17 2.51 -12.29
N LEU A 129 17.98 3.03 -11.06
CA LEU A 129 18.76 2.68 -9.88
C LEU A 129 18.62 1.21 -9.51
N VAL A 130 17.39 0.67 -9.56
CA VAL A 130 17.12 -0.75 -9.31
C VAL A 130 17.83 -1.63 -10.34
N ASN A 131 17.81 -1.26 -11.61
CA ASN A 131 18.54 -1.96 -12.66
C ASN A 131 20.07 -1.88 -12.49
N LEU A 132 20.58 -0.86 -11.78
CA LEU A 132 21.98 -0.74 -11.38
C LEU A 132 22.34 -1.58 -10.14
N GLY A 133 21.35 -2.27 -9.53
CA GLY A 133 21.56 -3.21 -8.42
C GLY A 133 21.25 -2.65 -7.02
N TYR A 134 20.73 -1.44 -6.91
CA TYR A 134 20.23 -0.91 -5.64
C TYR A 134 18.86 -1.50 -5.32
N SER A 135 18.53 -1.67 -4.03
CA SER A 135 17.16 -2.04 -3.63
C SER A 135 16.18 -0.89 -3.93
N ASN A 136 14.91 -1.22 -4.14
CA ASN A 136 13.85 -0.20 -4.34
C ASN A 136 13.82 0.82 -3.20
N SER A 137 14.02 0.37 -1.97
CA SER A 137 14.03 1.23 -0.78
C SER A 137 15.22 2.22 -0.79
N GLU A 138 16.41 1.79 -1.16
CA GLU A 138 17.58 2.66 -1.28
C GLU A 138 17.39 3.67 -2.41
N ALA A 139 16.89 3.22 -3.56
CA ALA A 139 16.62 4.05 -4.72
C ALA A 139 15.56 5.14 -4.40
N ALA A 140 14.44 4.74 -3.82
CA ALA A 140 13.37 5.67 -3.44
C ALA A 140 13.82 6.69 -2.38
N LEU A 141 14.56 6.26 -1.34
CA LEU A 141 15.13 7.16 -0.33
C LEU A 141 16.15 8.13 -0.92
N ALA A 142 16.99 7.69 -1.87
CA ALA A 142 17.97 8.55 -2.52
C ALA A 142 17.28 9.64 -3.35
N VAL A 143 16.25 9.29 -4.12
CA VAL A 143 15.46 10.26 -4.90
C VAL A 143 14.72 11.23 -3.96
N LYS A 144 14.11 10.74 -2.89
CA LYS A 144 13.43 11.59 -1.88
C LYS A 144 14.38 12.60 -1.22
N LYS A 145 15.65 12.25 -0.99
CA LYS A 145 16.67 13.14 -0.42
C LYS A 145 17.12 14.27 -1.34
N ILE A 146 16.75 14.25 -2.62
CA ILE A 146 17.08 15.34 -3.56
C ILE A 146 16.27 16.59 -3.25
N GLY A 147 15.06 16.45 -2.70
CA GLY A 147 14.16 17.55 -2.38
C GLY A 147 13.31 17.95 -3.58
N ASP A 148 13.45 19.20 -4.06
CA ASP A 148 12.67 19.70 -5.20
C ASP A 148 13.17 19.11 -6.51
N ILE A 149 12.39 18.19 -7.09
CA ILE A 149 12.66 17.52 -8.38
C ILE A 149 11.75 18.05 -9.50
N GLY A 150 10.90 19.06 -9.22
CA GLY A 150 9.80 19.50 -10.07
C GLY A 150 10.19 20.07 -11.44
N GLN A 151 11.48 20.22 -11.76
CA GLN A 151 11.98 20.63 -13.07
C GLN A 151 13.16 19.78 -13.56
N MET A 152 13.38 18.62 -12.91
CA MET A 152 14.48 17.74 -13.24
C MET A 152 14.02 16.64 -14.18
N ASP A 153 14.78 16.36 -15.23
CA ASP A 153 14.57 15.19 -16.05
C ASP A 153 15.09 13.90 -15.35
N THR A 154 14.73 12.75 -15.87
CA THR A 154 15.12 11.42 -15.33
C THR A 154 16.66 11.32 -15.14
N GLU A 155 17.45 11.86 -16.07
CA GLU A 155 18.91 11.77 -16.03
C GLU A 155 19.49 12.63 -14.89
N ALA A 156 18.96 13.84 -14.71
CA ALA A 156 19.39 14.73 -13.62
C ALA A 156 19.03 14.14 -12.25
N ILE A 157 17.81 13.58 -12.10
CA ILE A 157 17.37 12.90 -10.87
C ILE A 157 18.27 11.70 -10.59
N LEU A 158 18.52 10.84 -11.59
CA LEU A 158 19.38 9.68 -11.46
C LEU A 158 20.80 10.06 -11.00
N LYS A 159 21.41 11.05 -11.63
CA LYS A 159 22.75 11.55 -11.25
C LYS A 159 22.77 12.12 -9.83
N ALA A 160 21.74 12.85 -9.43
CA ALA A 160 21.63 13.41 -8.09
C ALA A 160 21.43 12.33 -7.03
N ALA A 161 20.60 11.31 -7.31
CA ALA A 161 20.36 10.19 -6.44
C ALA A 161 21.61 9.33 -6.23
N LEU A 162 22.36 9.04 -7.28
CA LEU A 162 23.64 8.30 -7.19
C LEU A 162 24.63 8.99 -6.24
N LYS A 163 24.71 10.33 -6.25
CA LYS A 163 25.56 11.08 -5.30
C LYS A 163 25.12 10.97 -3.84
N LYS A 164 23.88 10.53 -3.58
CA LYS A 164 23.35 10.32 -2.22
C LYS A 164 23.48 8.88 -1.74
N LEU A 165 23.82 7.96 -2.65
CA LEU A 165 24.00 6.54 -2.40
C LEU A 165 25.49 6.16 -2.19
N ILE A 166 26.41 7.03 -2.61
CA ILE A 166 27.85 6.92 -2.38
C ILE A 166 28.22 7.74 -1.14
#